data_d6dc6a2a0d62cdf6617096e30f5b09f2
#
_entry.id   d6dc6a2a0d62cdf6617096e30f5b09f2
#
_cell.length_a   1.000
_cell.length_b   1.000
_cell.length_c   1.000
_cell.angle_alpha   90.00
_cell.angle_beta   90.00
_cell.angle_gamma   90.00
#
_symmetry.space_group_name_H-M   'P 1'
#
loop_
_entity.id
_entity.type
_entity.pdbx_description
1 polymer ?
#
loop_
_entity_poly.entity_id
_entity_poly.type
_entity_poly.pdbx_seq_one_letter_code
_entity_poly.pdbx_strand_id
1 'polypeptide(L)'
;MTIKPEYLKQFVNATEKAAYGAFKFIGKNDKISADQADVDNMRSEFNKIDMDGKIVIGEGEMDEAPMLFIGENVGTKKGQKIDLAVDPLEGTNFVAKNLPNSFSVLAAAEEDKLFFAPDTYMEKIAIGSNLPKNLVDLDNSVEKNISLLAEAKNTTPDKITVCILERPRHDEIISSLKNMNVNLKLISDGDVSGIIYIVDQNSPVDMYMGIGGGPEGVLAAAALSCYGGQIQTRLVLDTDEAGRAKKMGITD
;
A
#
# COMPACT_ATOMS: atom_id res chain seq x y z
N MET A 1 23.92 -4.59 1.64
CA MET A 1 23.78 -6.03 2.04
C MET A 1 22.35 -6.44 1.71
N THR A 2 22.11 -7.41 0.87
CA THR A 2 20.74 -7.79 0.45
C THR A 2 20.06 -8.58 1.58
N ILE A 3 18.74 -8.44 1.74
CA ILE A 3 17.97 -9.26 2.68
C ILE A 3 18.20 -10.74 2.34
N LYS A 4 18.51 -11.54 3.35
CA LYS A 4 18.81 -12.96 3.15
C LYS A 4 17.56 -13.71 2.66
N PRO A 5 17.69 -14.57 1.65
CA PRO A 5 16.56 -15.32 1.08
C PRO A 5 15.79 -16.18 2.10
N GLU A 6 16.43 -16.59 3.19
CA GLU A 6 15.82 -17.40 4.26
C GLU A 6 14.65 -16.70 4.96
N TYR A 7 14.65 -15.34 5.00
CA TYR A 7 13.56 -14.55 5.57
C TYR A 7 12.28 -14.61 4.75
N LEU A 8 12.36 -14.82 3.44
CA LEU A 8 11.18 -14.83 2.56
C LEU A 8 10.10 -15.78 3.08
N LYS A 9 10.46 -17.03 3.38
CA LYS A 9 9.50 -18.03 3.88
C LYS A 9 8.91 -17.64 5.24
N GLN A 10 9.71 -17.02 6.09
CA GLN A 10 9.28 -16.58 7.42
C GLN A 10 8.34 -15.40 7.34
N PHE A 11 8.59 -14.44 6.45
CA PHE A 11 7.71 -13.29 6.19
C PHE A 11 6.38 -13.73 5.55
N VAL A 12 6.41 -14.63 4.57
CA VAL A 12 5.20 -15.22 4.00
C VAL A 12 4.38 -15.92 5.10
N ASN A 13 5.03 -16.70 5.98
CA ASN A 13 4.32 -17.33 7.10
C ASN A 13 3.70 -16.30 8.05
N ALA A 14 4.34 -15.15 8.28
CA ALA A 14 3.79 -14.10 9.12
C ALA A 14 2.50 -13.51 8.53
N THR A 15 2.48 -13.21 7.21
CA THR A 15 1.26 -12.73 6.53
C THR A 15 0.18 -13.80 6.45
N GLU A 16 0.53 -15.08 6.21
CA GLU A 16 -0.43 -16.19 6.24
C GLU A 16 -1.09 -16.36 7.61
N LYS A 17 -0.32 -16.21 8.70
CA LYS A 17 -0.86 -16.31 10.06
C LYS A 17 -1.73 -15.11 10.43
N ALA A 18 -1.37 -13.91 10.02
CA ALA A 18 -2.22 -12.74 10.13
C ALA A 18 -3.56 -13.00 9.42
N ALA A 19 -3.56 -13.25 8.13
CA ALA A 19 -4.76 -13.50 7.34
C ALA A 19 -5.64 -14.65 7.94
N TYR A 20 -5.03 -15.67 8.53
CA TYR A 20 -5.75 -16.73 9.25
C TYR A 20 -6.44 -16.20 10.52
N GLY A 21 -5.88 -15.19 11.18
CA GLY A 21 -6.49 -14.50 12.32
C GLY A 21 -7.81 -13.85 11.92
N ALA A 22 -7.77 -12.98 10.90
CA ALA A 22 -8.95 -12.27 10.39
C ALA A 22 -10.02 -13.20 9.82
N PHE A 23 -9.62 -14.35 9.27
CA PHE A 23 -10.56 -15.31 8.66
C PHE A 23 -11.74 -15.67 9.57
N LYS A 24 -11.53 -15.73 10.88
CA LYS A 24 -12.57 -16.02 11.88
C LYS A 24 -13.64 -14.93 11.99
N PHE A 25 -13.34 -13.74 11.49
CA PHE A 25 -14.20 -12.55 11.59
C PHE A 25 -14.89 -12.19 10.29
N ILE A 26 -14.70 -12.96 9.22
CA ILE A 26 -15.35 -12.73 7.92
C ILE A 26 -16.85 -12.65 8.09
N GLY A 27 -17.44 -11.52 7.65
CA GLY A 27 -18.89 -11.29 7.66
C GLY A 27 -19.51 -10.99 9.02
N LYS A 28 -18.69 -10.79 10.07
CA LYS A 28 -19.19 -10.54 11.43
C LYS A 28 -19.41 -9.06 11.75
N ASN A 29 -19.07 -8.14 10.84
CA ASN A 29 -19.07 -6.69 11.07
C ASN A 29 -18.23 -6.24 12.28
N ASP A 30 -17.25 -7.04 12.69
CA ASP A 30 -16.36 -6.77 13.80
C ASP A 30 -14.96 -6.51 13.26
N LYS A 31 -14.71 -5.26 12.89
CA LYS A 31 -13.43 -4.81 12.33
C LYS A 31 -12.31 -4.84 13.37
N ILE A 32 -12.62 -4.39 14.58
CA ILE A 32 -11.63 -4.23 15.66
C ILE A 32 -11.07 -5.59 16.05
N SER A 33 -11.93 -6.59 16.23
CA SER A 33 -11.46 -7.94 16.57
C SER A 33 -10.73 -8.63 15.42
N ALA A 34 -11.12 -8.34 14.15
CA ALA A 34 -10.42 -8.86 12.98
C ALA A 34 -9.00 -8.32 12.93
N ASP A 35 -8.86 -7.01 13.01
CA ASP A 35 -7.61 -6.27 13.00
C ASP A 35 -6.67 -6.70 14.13
N GLN A 36 -7.18 -6.73 15.36
CA GLN A 36 -6.44 -7.20 16.53
C GLN A 36 -5.89 -8.61 16.35
N ALA A 37 -6.69 -9.52 15.78
CA ALA A 37 -6.25 -10.91 15.58
C ALA A 37 -5.12 -11.02 14.54
N ASP A 38 -5.14 -10.19 13.51
CA ASP A 38 -4.10 -10.14 12.48
C ASP A 38 -2.79 -9.59 13.04
N VAL A 39 -2.87 -8.46 13.75
CA VAL A 39 -1.74 -7.83 14.43
C VAL A 39 -1.07 -8.81 15.39
N ASP A 40 -1.84 -9.45 16.27
CA ASP A 40 -1.31 -10.38 17.27
C ASP A 40 -0.61 -11.58 16.63
N ASN A 41 -1.20 -12.14 15.58
CA ASN A 41 -0.62 -13.26 14.87
C ASN A 41 0.67 -12.86 14.12
N MET A 42 0.66 -11.73 13.41
CA MET A 42 1.85 -11.24 12.69
C MET A 42 3.00 -10.97 13.67
N ARG A 43 2.73 -10.23 14.75
CA ARG A 43 3.72 -9.96 15.82
C ARG A 43 4.28 -11.25 16.41
N SER A 44 3.42 -12.22 16.70
CA SER A 44 3.83 -13.51 17.25
C SER A 44 4.78 -14.25 16.32
N GLU A 45 4.55 -14.20 15.00
CA GLU A 45 5.46 -14.84 14.04
C GLU A 45 6.77 -14.04 13.89
N PHE A 46 6.73 -12.71 13.82
CA PHE A 46 7.95 -11.90 13.78
C PHE A 46 8.89 -12.20 14.96
N ASN A 47 8.34 -12.31 16.16
CA ASN A 47 9.15 -12.54 17.37
C ASN A 47 9.85 -13.92 17.42
N LYS A 48 9.55 -14.82 16.47
CA LYS A 48 10.25 -16.10 16.29
C LYS A 48 11.40 -16.02 15.28
N ILE A 49 11.50 -14.94 14.53
CA ILE A 49 12.49 -14.77 13.45
C ILE A 49 13.80 -14.23 14.04
N ASP A 50 14.93 -14.85 13.67
CA ASP A 50 16.26 -14.36 14.03
C ASP A 50 16.65 -13.14 13.18
N MET A 51 16.01 -12.01 13.50
CA MET A 51 16.27 -10.69 12.92
C MET A 51 16.27 -9.62 14.02
N ASP A 52 16.86 -8.47 13.72
CA ASP A 52 16.71 -7.22 14.45
C ASP A 52 15.79 -6.32 13.61
N GLY A 53 14.50 -6.58 13.72
CA GLY A 53 13.46 -5.94 12.92
C GLY A 53 12.93 -4.67 13.58
N LYS A 54 12.64 -3.66 12.77
CA LYS A 54 12.00 -2.42 13.19
C LYS A 54 10.80 -2.11 12.30
N ILE A 55 9.64 -1.88 12.91
CA ILE A 55 8.46 -1.41 12.20
C ILE A 55 8.67 0.07 11.84
N VAL A 56 8.73 0.38 10.56
CA VAL A 56 8.85 1.76 10.05
C VAL A 56 7.57 2.29 9.45
N ILE A 57 6.68 1.39 9.00
CA ILE A 57 5.30 1.64 8.66
C ILE A 57 4.47 0.58 9.36
N GLY A 58 3.44 0.98 10.06
CA GLY A 58 2.57 0.09 10.83
C GLY A 58 1.27 0.80 11.19
N GLU A 59 0.51 0.22 12.08
CA GLU A 59 -0.75 0.75 12.55
C GLU A 59 -0.57 1.44 13.92
N GLY A 60 -1.22 2.60 14.06
CA GLY A 60 -1.25 3.36 15.32
C GLY A 60 0.02 4.16 15.63
N GLU A 61 -0.15 5.17 16.46
CA GLU A 61 0.96 5.98 16.99
C GLU A 61 1.65 5.23 18.16
N MET A 62 2.87 5.63 18.49
CA MET A 62 3.83 4.93 19.38
C MET A 62 3.30 4.46 20.75
N ASP A 63 2.16 4.96 21.21
CA ASP A 63 1.59 4.64 22.53
C ASP A 63 0.30 3.81 22.47
N GLU A 64 -0.18 3.46 21.30
CA GLU A 64 -1.41 2.65 21.12
C GLU A 64 -1.09 1.17 20.99
N ALA A 65 -0.68 0.52 22.08
CA ALA A 65 -0.66 -0.94 22.14
C ALA A 65 -2.12 -1.45 22.12
N PRO A 66 -2.40 -2.48 21.30
CA PRO A 66 -1.58 -3.61 20.93
C PRO A 66 -1.13 -3.69 19.45
N MET A 67 -1.23 -2.63 18.69
CA MET A 67 -0.88 -2.57 17.26
C MET A 67 0.63 -2.75 16.99
N LEU A 68 1.01 -3.14 15.77
CA LEU A 68 2.39 -3.09 15.28
C LEU A 68 2.72 -1.62 14.97
N PHE A 69 3.11 -0.88 16.02
CA PHE A 69 3.29 0.56 15.94
C PHE A 69 4.64 0.96 15.33
N ILE A 70 4.67 2.13 14.73
CA ILE A 70 5.88 2.72 14.16
C ILE A 70 6.95 2.86 15.24
N GLY A 71 8.14 2.27 15.02
CA GLY A 71 9.25 2.23 15.95
C GLY A 71 9.29 0.97 16.82
N GLU A 72 8.27 0.09 16.79
CA GLU A 72 8.31 -1.18 17.48
C GLU A 72 9.46 -2.05 16.98
N ASN A 73 10.21 -2.64 17.92
CA ASN A 73 11.24 -3.62 17.57
C ASN A 73 10.66 -5.04 17.67
N VAL A 74 10.84 -5.81 16.62
CA VAL A 74 10.37 -7.19 16.49
C VAL A 74 11.50 -8.14 16.13
N GLY A 75 11.28 -9.43 16.32
CA GLY A 75 12.31 -10.46 16.14
C GLY A 75 13.08 -10.75 17.41
N THR A 76 14.02 -11.69 17.32
CA THR A 76 14.84 -12.10 18.46
C THR A 76 15.94 -11.10 18.82
N LYS A 77 16.07 -10.01 18.06
CA LYS A 77 17.16 -9.01 18.11
C LYS A 77 18.54 -9.61 17.81
N LYS A 78 18.54 -10.74 17.13
CA LYS A 78 19.73 -11.41 16.62
C LYS A 78 19.61 -11.53 15.13
N GLY A 79 20.67 -11.28 14.39
CA GLY A 79 20.67 -11.43 12.95
C GLY A 79 20.69 -10.10 12.19
N GLN A 80 20.10 -10.07 11.01
CA GLN A 80 20.14 -8.90 10.15
C GLN A 80 19.19 -7.82 10.65
N LYS A 81 19.62 -6.56 10.57
CA LYS A 81 18.75 -5.41 10.77
C LYS A 81 17.85 -5.22 9.55
N ILE A 82 16.56 -5.12 9.79
CA ILE A 82 15.54 -5.09 8.74
C ILE A 82 14.47 -4.06 9.10
N ASP A 83 14.20 -3.14 8.18
CA ASP A 83 13.02 -2.28 8.24
C ASP A 83 11.80 -3.04 7.69
N LEU A 84 10.70 -2.94 8.40
CA LEU A 84 9.43 -3.57 8.06
C LEU A 84 8.34 -2.51 7.89
N ALA A 85 7.66 -2.53 6.75
CA ALA A 85 6.39 -1.85 6.55
C ALA A 85 5.29 -2.90 6.55
N VAL A 86 4.26 -2.72 7.36
CA VAL A 86 3.20 -3.71 7.52
C VAL A 86 1.82 -3.06 7.48
N ASP A 87 0.88 -3.76 6.90
CA ASP A 87 -0.55 -3.62 7.09
C ASP A 87 -1.10 -5.04 7.28
N PRO A 88 -1.28 -5.47 8.54
CA PRO A 88 -1.74 -6.82 8.83
C PRO A 88 -3.10 -7.15 8.23
N LEU A 89 -3.99 -6.16 8.07
CA LEU A 89 -5.33 -6.30 7.52
C LEU A 89 -5.72 -5.15 6.58
N GLU A 90 -5.07 -5.05 5.45
CA GLU A 90 -5.46 -4.14 4.37
C GLU A 90 -6.90 -4.42 3.91
N GLY A 91 -7.74 -3.39 3.94
CA GLY A 91 -9.15 -3.52 3.58
C GLY A 91 -10.00 -4.19 4.65
N THR A 92 -9.90 -3.75 5.90
CA THR A 92 -10.65 -4.23 7.08
C THR A 92 -12.17 -4.30 6.83
N ASN A 93 -12.72 -3.35 6.06
CA ASN A 93 -14.11 -3.36 5.64
C ASN A 93 -14.50 -4.58 4.81
N PHE A 94 -13.57 -5.10 4.00
CA PHE A 94 -13.83 -6.27 3.15
C PHE A 94 -14.03 -7.52 4.01
N VAL A 95 -13.18 -7.72 5.01
CA VAL A 95 -13.34 -8.84 5.96
C VAL A 95 -14.65 -8.70 6.73
N ALA A 96 -14.91 -7.54 7.32
CA ALA A 96 -16.10 -7.31 8.14
C ALA A 96 -17.40 -7.60 7.38
N LYS A 97 -17.45 -7.28 6.07
CA LYS A 97 -18.62 -7.42 5.20
C LYS A 97 -18.62 -8.66 4.33
N ASN A 98 -17.67 -9.58 4.49
CA ASN A 98 -17.48 -10.75 3.62
C ASN A 98 -17.34 -10.37 2.13
N LEU A 99 -16.52 -9.36 1.85
CA LEU A 99 -16.18 -8.94 0.50
C LEU A 99 -14.78 -9.46 0.14
N PRO A 100 -14.49 -9.69 -1.15
CA PRO A 100 -13.16 -10.11 -1.60
C PRO A 100 -12.15 -8.95 -1.54
N ASN A 101 -10.85 -9.30 -1.68
CA ASN A 101 -9.72 -8.39 -1.86
C ASN A 101 -9.21 -7.70 -0.59
N SER A 102 -9.39 -8.30 0.58
CA SER A 102 -8.57 -7.99 1.74
C SER A 102 -7.24 -8.73 1.66
N PHE A 103 -6.17 -8.09 2.13
CA PHE A 103 -4.82 -8.64 2.14
C PHE A 103 -4.18 -8.50 3.52
N SER A 104 -3.22 -9.37 3.80
CA SER A 104 -2.20 -9.12 4.81
C SER A 104 -0.91 -8.81 4.06
N VAL A 105 -0.35 -7.62 4.23
CA VAL A 105 0.80 -7.15 3.46
C VAL A 105 1.98 -6.79 4.33
N LEU A 106 3.16 -7.06 3.79
CA LEU A 106 4.44 -6.82 4.40
C LEU A 106 5.46 -6.45 3.32
N ALA A 107 6.17 -5.37 3.54
CA ALA A 107 7.40 -5.06 2.80
C ALA A 107 8.58 -5.06 3.77
N ALA A 108 9.71 -5.59 3.33
CA ALA A 108 10.93 -5.64 4.10
C ALA A 108 12.11 -5.09 3.30
N ALA A 109 12.93 -4.28 3.93
CA ALA A 109 14.15 -3.74 3.37
C ALA A 109 15.28 -3.75 4.38
N GLU A 110 16.51 -3.49 3.93
CA GLU A 110 17.63 -3.22 4.82
C GLU A 110 17.36 -1.97 5.65
N GLU A 111 18.01 -1.84 6.80
CA GLU A 111 17.93 -0.67 7.67
C GLU A 111 18.05 0.63 6.86
N ASP A 112 17.17 1.59 7.13
CA ASP A 112 17.08 2.92 6.49
C ASP A 112 16.82 2.89 4.96
N LYS A 113 16.15 1.85 4.45
CA LYS A 113 15.82 1.72 3.02
C LYS A 113 14.33 1.80 2.69
N LEU A 114 13.45 1.77 3.67
CA LEU A 114 12.04 2.09 3.46
C LEU A 114 11.79 3.57 3.81
N PHE A 115 10.93 4.20 3.02
CA PHE A 115 10.49 5.56 3.31
C PHE A 115 9.62 5.54 4.58
N PHE A 116 10.00 6.34 5.55
CA PHE A 116 9.27 6.50 6.79
C PHE A 116 8.19 7.57 6.61
N ALA A 117 7.03 7.18 6.09
CA ALA A 117 5.92 8.09 5.87
C ALA A 117 5.17 8.36 7.18
N PRO A 118 4.80 9.63 7.45
CA PRO A 118 3.84 9.92 8.52
C PRO A 118 2.47 9.33 8.19
N ASP A 119 1.68 9.06 9.22
CA ASP A 119 0.28 8.68 9.05
C ASP A 119 -0.53 9.90 8.60
N THR A 120 -0.62 10.07 7.28
CA THR A 120 -1.26 11.18 6.58
C THR A 120 -1.70 10.72 5.20
N TYR A 121 -2.42 11.55 4.47
CA TYR A 121 -2.79 11.27 3.09
C TYR A 121 -1.64 11.43 2.12
N MET A 122 -1.71 10.67 1.04
CA MET A 122 -0.72 10.67 -0.05
C MET A 122 -1.45 10.60 -1.39
N GLU A 123 -1.14 11.53 -2.26
CA GLU A 123 -1.51 11.49 -3.67
C GLU A 123 -0.64 10.46 -4.39
N LYS A 124 -1.24 9.65 -5.26
CA LYS A 124 -0.59 8.51 -5.91
C LYS A 124 -1.01 8.39 -7.36
N ILE A 125 -0.04 8.16 -8.25
CA ILE A 125 -0.28 7.70 -9.61
C ILE A 125 0.66 6.54 -9.91
N ALA A 126 0.13 5.42 -10.42
CA ALA A 126 0.90 4.22 -10.66
C ALA A 126 0.52 3.54 -11.98
N ILE A 127 1.51 2.97 -12.65
CA ILE A 127 1.39 2.21 -13.90
C ILE A 127 2.27 0.96 -13.86
N GLY A 128 1.95 0.00 -14.73
CA GLY A 128 2.65 -1.28 -14.80
C GLY A 128 4.07 -1.20 -15.36
N SER A 129 4.71 -2.37 -15.47
CA SER A 129 6.02 -2.55 -16.07
C SER A 129 5.99 -2.39 -17.60
N ASN A 130 7.18 -2.35 -18.22
CA ASN A 130 7.36 -2.29 -19.69
C ASN A 130 6.79 -1.04 -20.37
N LEU A 131 6.63 0.04 -19.62
CA LEU A 131 6.25 1.36 -20.09
C LEU A 131 7.44 2.32 -19.99
N PRO A 132 7.49 3.39 -20.82
CA PRO A 132 8.53 4.42 -20.70
C PRO A 132 8.63 4.96 -19.28
N LYS A 133 9.86 5.24 -18.83
CA LYS A 133 10.06 5.87 -17.52
C LYS A 133 9.48 7.28 -17.50
N ASN A 134 8.87 7.65 -16.37
CA ASN A 134 8.23 8.96 -16.18
C ASN A 134 7.15 9.27 -17.23
N LEU A 135 6.43 8.23 -17.64
CA LEU A 135 5.35 8.37 -18.64
C LEU A 135 4.18 9.22 -18.10
N VAL A 136 3.88 9.05 -16.83
CA VAL A 136 2.79 9.74 -16.12
C VAL A 136 3.37 10.61 -15.02
N ASP A 137 2.64 11.66 -14.62
CA ASP A 137 3.10 12.63 -13.65
C ASP A 137 1.93 13.20 -12.85
N LEU A 138 2.08 13.38 -11.53
CA LEU A 138 1.07 13.97 -10.65
C LEU A 138 0.72 15.42 -11.04
N ASP A 139 1.64 16.15 -11.65
CA ASP A 139 1.43 17.52 -12.10
C ASP A 139 0.73 17.63 -13.48
N ASN A 140 0.55 16.51 -14.17
CA ASN A 140 -0.25 16.46 -15.38
C ASN A 140 -1.75 16.43 -15.06
N SER A 141 -2.57 16.94 -15.98
CA SER A 141 -4.02 16.70 -15.89
C SER A 141 -4.34 15.20 -16.06
N VAL A 142 -5.52 14.80 -15.59
CA VAL A 142 -6.03 13.42 -15.75
C VAL A 142 -6.02 13.01 -17.21
N GLU A 143 -6.53 13.90 -18.09
CA GLU A 143 -6.64 13.67 -19.54
C GLU A 143 -5.26 13.46 -20.18
N LYS A 144 -4.26 14.22 -19.75
CA LYS A 144 -2.91 14.10 -20.28
C LYS A 144 -2.28 12.77 -19.87
N ASN A 145 -2.40 12.36 -18.62
CA ASN A 145 -1.88 11.08 -18.14
C ASN A 145 -2.53 9.89 -18.87
N ILE A 146 -3.84 9.92 -19.05
CA ILE A 146 -4.57 8.88 -19.79
C ILE A 146 -4.14 8.85 -21.27
N SER A 147 -4.02 10.00 -21.91
CA SER A 147 -3.59 10.06 -23.31
C SER A 147 -2.18 9.51 -23.52
N LEU A 148 -1.24 9.87 -22.65
CA LEU A 148 0.13 9.35 -22.68
C LEU A 148 0.16 7.83 -22.47
N LEU A 149 -0.62 7.31 -21.53
CA LEU A 149 -0.69 5.87 -21.30
C LEU A 149 -1.32 5.13 -22.48
N ALA A 150 -2.41 5.65 -23.04
CA ALA A 150 -3.07 5.07 -24.20
C ALA A 150 -2.12 5.02 -25.41
N GLU A 151 -1.40 6.12 -25.68
CA GLU A 151 -0.39 6.18 -26.74
C GLU A 151 0.72 5.14 -26.53
N ALA A 152 1.30 5.07 -25.33
CA ALA A 152 2.37 4.12 -25.01
C ALA A 152 1.91 2.65 -25.12
N LYS A 153 0.63 2.37 -24.90
CA LYS A 153 0.00 1.05 -25.08
C LYS A 153 -0.51 0.80 -26.49
N ASN A 154 -0.33 1.75 -27.44
CA ASN A 154 -0.87 1.71 -28.81
C ASN A 154 -2.38 1.44 -28.82
N THR A 155 -3.14 2.15 -27.99
CA THR A 155 -4.59 2.01 -27.83
C THR A 155 -5.27 3.36 -27.69
N THR A 156 -6.56 3.37 -27.36
CA THR A 156 -7.37 4.59 -27.16
C THR A 156 -7.81 4.71 -25.68
N PRO A 157 -8.12 5.90 -25.18
CA PRO A 157 -8.53 6.12 -23.80
C PRO A 157 -9.67 5.21 -23.31
N ASP A 158 -10.64 4.91 -24.18
CA ASP A 158 -11.78 4.02 -23.88
C ASP A 158 -11.39 2.54 -23.65
N LYS A 159 -10.14 2.17 -23.90
CA LYS A 159 -9.57 0.85 -23.63
C LYS A 159 -8.70 0.82 -22.38
N ILE A 160 -8.41 1.99 -21.80
CA ILE A 160 -7.68 2.08 -20.54
C ILE A 160 -8.63 1.81 -19.38
N THR A 161 -8.15 1.07 -18.39
CA THR A 161 -8.87 0.84 -17.14
C THR A 161 -8.12 1.46 -15.97
N VAL A 162 -8.77 2.38 -15.26
CA VAL A 162 -8.21 3.05 -14.09
C VAL A 162 -8.87 2.52 -12.82
N CYS A 163 -8.06 2.10 -11.85
CA CYS A 163 -8.51 1.80 -10.49
C CYS A 163 -8.39 3.07 -9.63
N ILE A 164 -9.44 3.36 -8.86
CA ILE A 164 -9.51 4.52 -7.98
C ILE A 164 -10.45 4.23 -6.81
N LEU A 165 -10.12 4.76 -5.63
CA LEU A 165 -11.01 4.71 -4.45
C LEU A 165 -12.27 5.55 -4.71
N GLU A 166 -13.44 4.97 -4.47
CA GLU A 166 -14.72 5.66 -4.52
C GLU A 166 -14.88 6.53 -3.26
N ARG A 167 -14.42 7.78 -3.35
CA ARG A 167 -14.47 8.77 -2.27
C ARG A 167 -14.86 10.15 -2.84
N PRO A 168 -15.59 10.99 -2.10
CA PRO A 168 -15.95 12.33 -2.56
C PRO A 168 -14.76 13.18 -3.03
N ARG A 169 -13.59 13.02 -2.41
CA ARG A 169 -12.37 13.72 -2.83
C ARG A 169 -11.87 13.36 -4.23
N HIS A 170 -12.41 12.30 -4.85
CA HIS A 170 -12.06 11.85 -6.19
C HIS A 170 -13.11 12.15 -7.25
N ASP A 171 -14.22 12.83 -6.90
CA ASP A 171 -15.35 13.06 -7.82
C ASP A 171 -14.93 13.80 -9.10
N GLU A 172 -13.99 14.76 -8.99
CA GLU A 172 -13.46 15.49 -10.15
C GLU A 172 -12.63 14.57 -11.06
N ILE A 173 -11.75 13.76 -10.50
CA ILE A 173 -10.93 12.77 -11.24
C ILE A 173 -11.87 11.77 -11.94
N ILE A 174 -12.83 11.21 -11.20
CA ILE A 174 -13.80 10.25 -11.74
C ILE A 174 -14.63 10.85 -12.87
N SER A 175 -15.03 12.13 -12.74
CA SER A 175 -15.77 12.85 -13.78
C SER A 175 -14.93 13.04 -15.04
N SER A 176 -13.66 13.45 -14.91
CA SER A 176 -12.73 13.59 -16.04
C SER A 176 -12.53 12.26 -16.75
N LEU A 177 -12.30 11.17 -16.02
CA LEU A 177 -12.15 9.83 -16.59
C LEU A 177 -13.40 9.37 -17.34
N LYS A 178 -14.60 9.61 -16.79
CA LYS A 178 -15.88 9.31 -17.45
C LYS A 178 -16.05 10.09 -18.75
N ASN A 179 -15.69 11.36 -18.77
CA ASN A 179 -15.77 12.21 -19.97
C ASN A 179 -14.87 11.71 -21.11
N MET A 180 -13.80 10.99 -20.78
CA MET A 180 -12.91 10.33 -21.75
C MET A 180 -13.36 8.91 -22.13
N ASN A 181 -14.46 8.42 -21.58
CA ASN A 181 -14.94 7.04 -21.70
C ASN A 181 -13.95 5.99 -21.17
N VAL A 182 -13.09 6.34 -20.22
CA VAL A 182 -12.15 5.42 -19.57
C VAL A 182 -12.92 4.40 -18.73
N ASN A 183 -12.49 3.14 -18.76
CA ASN A 183 -13.07 2.12 -17.90
C ASN A 183 -12.65 2.34 -16.44
N LEU A 184 -13.61 2.30 -15.52
CA LEU A 184 -13.37 2.54 -14.11
C LEU A 184 -13.52 1.26 -13.28
N LYS A 185 -12.50 0.96 -12.48
CA LYS A 185 -12.58 0.02 -11.37
C LYS A 185 -12.66 0.82 -10.07
N LEU A 186 -13.89 1.14 -9.65
CA LEU A 186 -14.12 1.81 -8.37
C LEU A 186 -13.99 0.79 -7.23
N ILE A 187 -13.19 1.12 -6.23
CA ILE A 187 -13.01 0.31 -5.04
C ILE A 187 -13.42 1.10 -3.79
N SER A 188 -14.10 0.43 -2.87
CA SER A 188 -14.57 1.07 -1.65
C SER A 188 -13.53 1.11 -0.53
N ASP A 189 -12.45 0.34 -0.66
CA ASP A 189 -11.37 0.21 0.32
C ASP A 189 -10.16 -0.42 -0.35
N GLY A 190 -8.98 -0.44 0.33
CA GLY A 190 -7.83 -1.22 -0.11
C GLY A 190 -7.05 -0.60 -1.27
N ASP A 191 -6.36 0.52 -1.06
CA ASP A 191 -5.61 1.15 -2.14
C ASP A 191 -4.27 0.44 -2.45
N VAL A 192 -3.69 -0.31 -1.51
CA VAL A 192 -2.58 -1.23 -1.83
C VAL A 192 -3.04 -2.29 -2.83
N SER A 193 -4.19 -2.93 -2.56
CA SER A 193 -4.77 -3.91 -3.47
C SER A 193 -5.11 -3.31 -4.83
N GLY A 194 -5.63 -2.07 -4.83
CA GLY A 194 -5.92 -1.30 -6.04
C GLY A 194 -4.69 -1.09 -6.93
N ILE A 195 -3.53 -0.86 -6.33
CA ILE A 195 -2.27 -0.68 -7.04
C ILE A 195 -1.70 -2.03 -7.50
N ILE A 196 -1.83 -3.09 -6.70
CA ILE A 196 -1.38 -4.45 -7.08
C ILE A 196 -2.13 -4.96 -8.32
N TYR A 197 -3.39 -4.59 -8.54
CA TYR A 197 -4.10 -4.93 -9.78
C TYR A 197 -3.37 -4.54 -11.05
N ILE A 198 -2.51 -3.51 -11.03
CA ILE A 198 -1.76 -3.06 -12.22
C ILE A 198 -0.75 -4.12 -12.69
N VAL A 199 -0.24 -4.91 -11.78
CA VAL A 199 0.80 -5.93 -12.04
C VAL A 199 0.25 -7.36 -12.03
N ASP A 200 -1.01 -7.55 -11.67
CA ASP A 200 -1.70 -8.83 -11.78
C ASP A 200 -2.08 -9.09 -13.25
N GLN A 201 -1.56 -10.17 -13.81
CA GLN A 201 -1.79 -10.58 -15.21
C GLN A 201 -3.27 -10.90 -15.52
N ASN A 202 -4.08 -11.18 -14.51
CA ASN A 202 -5.50 -11.46 -14.66
C ASN A 202 -6.39 -10.22 -14.48
N SER A 203 -5.79 -9.08 -14.14
CA SER A 203 -6.50 -7.83 -13.93
C SER A 203 -6.48 -6.97 -15.19
N PRO A 204 -7.60 -6.32 -15.55
CA PRO A 204 -7.64 -5.38 -16.67
C PRO A 204 -7.10 -3.99 -16.32
N VAL A 205 -6.64 -3.76 -15.09
CA VAL A 205 -6.24 -2.44 -14.60
C VAL A 205 -4.91 -2.01 -15.20
N ASP A 206 -4.88 -0.84 -15.81
CA ASP A 206 -3.71 -0.25 -16.45
C ASP A 206 -3.03 0.81 -15.59
N MET A 207 -3.82 1.50 -14.75
CA MET A 207 -3.36 2.63 -13.93
C MET A 207 -4.14 2.66 -12.62
N TYR A 208 -3.47 3.09 -11.56
CA TYR A 208 -4.10 3.58 -10.33
C TYR A 208 -3.86 5.08 -10.21
N MET A 209 -4.86 5.85 -9.76
CA MET A 209 -4.68 7.24 -9.36
C MET A 209 -5.63 7.60 -8.22
N GLY A 210 -5.21 8.52 -7.38
CA GLY A 210 -6.03 9.03 -6.28
C GLY A 210 -5.25 9.32 -5.02
N ILE A 211 -5.97 9.66 -3.96
CA ILE A 211 -5.46 10.01 -2.65
C ILE A 211 -5.90 8.94 -1.65
N GLY A 212 -4.94 8.33 -0.98
CA GLY A 212 -5.13 7.34 0.07
C GLY A 212 -4.09 7.52 1.18
N GLY A 213 -3.93 6.58 2.07
CA GLY A 213 -2.96 6.69 3.16
C GLY A 213 -1.50 6.68 2.68
N GLY A 214 -0.66 7.44 3.39
CA GLY A 214 0.79 7.47 3.15
C GLY A 214 1.46 6.12 3.43
N PRO A 215 1.14 5.45 4.55
CA PRO A 215 1.63 4.11 4.87
C PRO A 215 1.39 3.10 3.74
N GLU A 216 0.17 3.05 3.21
CA GLU A 216 -0.21 2.18 2.08
C GLU A 216 0.56 2.54 0.80
N GLY A 217 0.91 3.83 0.64
CA GLY A 217 1.74 4.27 -0.49
C GLY A 217 3.14 3.68 -0.46
N VAL A 218 3.74 3.52 0.71
CA VAL A 218 5.06 2.88 0.89
C VAL A 218 4.99 1.39 0.55
N LEU A 219 3.97 0.69 1.06
CA LEU A 219 3.72 -0.73 0.75
C LEU A 219 3.50 -0.95 -0.74
N ALA A 220 2.69 -0.11 -1.37
CA ALA A 220 2.41 -0.16 -2.80
C ALA A 220 3.67 0.11 -3.65
N ALA A 221 4.50 1.09 -3.26
CA ALA A 221 5.76 1.37 -3.93
C ALA A 221 6.74 0.21 -3.83
N ALA A 222 6.83 -0.43 -2.65
CA ALA A 222 7.64 -1.62 -2.47
C ALA A 222 7.17 -2.78 -3.36
N ALA A 223 5.86 -3.03 -3.42
CA ALA A 223 5.29 -4.05 -4.30
C ALA A 223 5.60 -3.77 -5.77
N LEU A 224 5.34 -2.55 -6.27
CA LEU A 224 5.63 -2.19 -7.65
C LEU A 224 7.11 -2.29 -8.00
N SER A 225 8.01 -1.97 -7.07
CA SER A 225 9.45 -2.14 -7.25
C SER A 225 9.83 -3.59 -7.52
N CYS A 226 9.16 -4.55 -6.89
CA CYS A 226 9.37 -5.98 -7.11
C CYS A 226 8.92 -6.44 -8.50
N TYR A 227 7.89 -5.80 -9.07
CA TYR A 227 7.31 -6.14 -10.37
C TYR A 227 7.79 -5.26 -11.52
N GLY A 228 8.62 -4.26 -11.25
CA GLY A 228 9.12 -3.31 -12.26
C GLY A 228 8.09 -2.29 -12.70
N GLY A 229 7.02 -2.09 -11.95
CA GLY A 229 6.05 -1.01 -12.15
C GLY A 229 6.62 0.36 -11.74
N GLN A 230 5.85 1.41 -11.97
CA GLN A 230 6.23 2.78 -11.67
C GLN A 230 5.14 3.42 -10.80
N ILE A 231 5.56 4.16 -9.79
CA ILE A 231 4.67 4.95 -8.94
C ILE A 231 5.30 6.32 -8.68
N GLN A 232 4.49 7.35 -8.69
CA GLN A 232 4.83 8.68 -8.21
C GLN A 232 3.87 9.02 -7.07
N THR A 233 4.41 9.58 -6.00
CA THR A 233 3.64 9.92 -4.80
C THR A 233 3.96 11.33 -4.32
N ARG A 234 2.99 11.97 -3.65
CA ARG A 234 3.14 13.26 -2.99
C ARG A 234 2.35 13.23 -1.69
N LEU A 235 2.99 13.57 -0.56
CA LEU A 235 2.30 13.72 0.71
C LEU A 235 1.31 14.90 0.63
N VAL A 236 0.12 14.69 1.15
CA VAL A 236 -0.90 15.73 1.32
C VAL A 236 -0.89 16.11 2.80
N LEU A 237 -0.22 17.22 3.11
CA LEU A 237 0.05 17.63 4.48
C LEU A 237 -0.72 18.89 4.84
N ASP A 238 -1.37 18.89 5.99
CA ASP A 238 -1.77 20.13 6.65
C ASP A 238 -0.58 20.75 7.42
N THR A 239 -0.82 21.87 8.12
CA THR A 239 0.24 22.59 8.83
C THR A 239 0.86 21.76 9.96
N ASP A 240 0.08 20.99 10.69
CA ASP A 240 0.53 20.18 11.82
C ASP A 240 1.25 18.92 11.32
N GLU A 241 0.72 18.29 10.27
CA GLU A 241 1.32 17.15 9.59
C GLU A 241 2.65 17.50 8.95
N ALA A 242 2.77 18.68 8.31
CA ALA A 242 4.03 19.18 7.78
C ALA A 242 5.08 19.35 8.89
N GLY A 243 4.67 19.81 10.08
CA GLY A 243 5.53 19.88 11.25
C GLY A 243 6.01 18.51 11.74
N ARG A 244 5.14 17.47 11.70
CA ARG A 244 5.50 16.08 12.03
C ARG A 244 6.44 15.49 10.97
N ALA A 245 6.11 15.61 9.70
CA ALA A 245 6.93 15.14 8.59
C ALA A 245 8.36 15.70 8.65
N LYS A 246 8.50 17.00 8.93
CA LYS A 246 9.80 17.64 9.10
C LYS A 246 10.61 17.06 10.26
N LYS A 247 9.97 16.74 11.40
CA LYS A 247 10.64 16.08 12.54
C LYS A 247 11.10 14.65 12.19
N MET A 248 10.43 13.99 11.25
CA MET A 248 10.80 12.67 10.72
C MET A 248 11.89 12.76 9.63
N GLY A 249 12.40 13.95 9.32
CA GLY A 249 13.47 14.18 8.34
C GLY A 249 12.99 14.39 6.90
N ILE A 250 11.69 14.53 6.69
CA ILE A 250 11.10 14.83 5.37
C ILE A 250 11.16 16.37 5.20
N THR A 251 11.88 16.83 4.19
CA THR A 251 12.17 18.27 3.98
C THR A 251 11.56 18.83 2.70
N ASP A 252 11.13 17.97 1.77
CA ASP A 252 10.54 18.34 0.47
C ASP A 252 9.37 17.43 0.12
#